data_239460c8e0c6b001e0f64db53f49ce87
#
_entry.id   239460c8e0c6b001e0f64db53f49ce87
#
_cell.length_a   1.000
_cell.length_b   1.000
_cell.length_c   1.000
_cell.angle_alpha   90.00
_cell.angle_beta   90.00
_cell.angle_gamma   90.00
#
_symmetry.space_group_name_H-M   'P 1'
#
loop_
_entity.id
_entity.type
_entity.pdbx_description
1 polymer ?
#
loop_
_entity_poly.entity_id
_entity_poly.type
_entity_poly.pdbx_seq_one_letter_code
_entity_poly.pdbx_strand_id
1 'polypeptide(L)'
;LPGGKETSYKMIVIGDPQVTNAYSPYYTSPDDNPIKKSDVERFTTQTMADIKQTIRSLPAGTPVYGLSMGDDVQYYGGYNAKLERQIRQALGSSEMRLFSVIGNHDQDGKALYRRKWEENFGPTDFSFNRGDVHYVCINNCFFHHGMAYYSPGELRERQVKWLRQDLALTPKDMKVVLCYHIPFTFGNA
;
A
#
# COMPACT_ATOMS: atom_id res chain seq x y z
N LEU A 1 -22.25 -0.33 5.06
CA LEU A 1 -22.50 1.00 4.48
C LEU A 1 -23.72 0.91 3.57
N PRO A 2 -24.71 1.79 3.69
CA PRO A 2 -25.83 1.84 2.76
C PRO A 2 -25.30 2.43 1.45
N GLY A 3 -24.87 1.57 0.55
CA GLY A 3 -24.46 1.96 -0.78
C GLY A 3 -25.44 1.40 -1.76
N GLY A 4 -26.14 2.29 -2.49
CA GLY A 4 -26.72 1.89 -3.76
C GLY A 4 -25.65 1.15 -4.55
N LYS A 5 -26.03 0.16 -5.37
CA LYS A 5 -25.08 -0.59 -6.21
C LYS A 5 -24.30 0.41 -7.08
N GLU A 6 -23.08 0.73 -6.67
CA GLU A 6 -22.16 1.49 -7.49
C GLU A 6 -21.83 0.63 -8.70
N THR A 7 -22.40 0.96 -9.84
CA THR A 7 -22.36 0.11 -11.05
C THR A 7 -21.04 0.25 -11.81
N SER A 8 -20.32 1.35 -11.59
CA SER A 8 -18.99 1.57 -12.18
C SER A 8 -18.16 2.51 -11.32
N TYR A 9 -16.86 2.25 -11.24
CA TYR A 9 -15.87 3.09 -10.57
C TYR A 9 -14.51 2.91 -11.24
N LYS A 10 -13.58 3.79 -10.92
CA LYS A 10 -12.18 3.66 -11.30
C LYS A 10 -11.32 3.43 -10.09
N MET A 11 -10.35 2.51 -10.22
CA MET A 11 -9.33 2.26 -9.22
C MET A 11 -7.98 2.70 -9.78
N ILE A 12 -7.32 3.64 -9.10
CA ILE A 12 -5.94 4.03 -9.38
C ILE A 12 -5.05 3.20 -8.47
N VAL A 13 -4.26 2.33 -9.08
CA VAL A 13 -3.32 1.47 -8.36
C VAL A 13 -1.94 2.12 -8.39
N ILE A 14 -1.33 2.25 -7.21
CA ILE A 14 -0.01 2.84 -7.01
C ILE A 14 0.89 1.74 -6.45
N GLY A 15 1.95 1.40 -7.16
CA GLY A 15 2.92 0.40 -6.70
C GLY A 15 4.26 1.04 -6.37
N ASP A 16 4.82 0.67 -5.25
CA ASP A 16 6.21 0.89 -4.84
C ASP A 16 6.76 2.30 -5.12
N PRO A 17 6.11 3.39 -4.66
CA PRO A 17 6.68 4.72 -4.84
C PRO A 17 8.02 4.90 -4.11
N GLN A 18 8.24 4.15 -3.03
CA GLN A 18 9.47 4.10 -2.24
C GLN A 18 10.09 5.48 -1.98
N VAL A 19 9.24 6.45 -1.66
CA VAL A 19 9.67 7.83 -1.48
C VAL A 19 10.60 7.94 -0.28
N THR A 20 11.75 8.56 -0.48
CA THR A 20 12.72 8.80 0.59
C THR A 20 13.28 10.22 0.53
N ASN A 21 13.73 10.71 1.67
CA ASN A 21 14.47 11.96 1.79
C ASN A 21 15.91 11.75 2.31
N ALA A 22 16.36 10.49 2.37
CA ALA A 22 17.68 10.11 2.84
C ALA A 22 18.42 9.28 1.79
N TYR A 23 19.75 9.28 1.87
CA TYR A 23 20.57 8.38 1.08
C TYR A 23 20.50 6.96 1.64
N SER A 24 20.47 6.00 0.73
CA SER A 24 20.55 4.59 1.11
C SER A 24 21.92 4.27 1.72
N PRO A 25 21.97 3.58 2.88
CA PRO A 25 23.24 3.15 3.47
C PRO A 25 23.96 2.06 2.65
N TYR A 26 23.31 1.51 1.64
CA TYR A 26 23.89 0.50 0.74
C TYR A 26 24.77 1.11 -0.35
N TYR A 27 24.74 2.42 -0.53
CA TYR A 27 25.60 3.11 -1.49
C TYR A 27 26.77 3.77 -0.79
N THR A 28 27.96 3.63 -1.35
CA THR A 28 29.21 4.13 -0.77
C THR A 28 29.45 5.61 -1.05
N SER A 29 28.75 6.16 -2.02
CA SER A 29 28.85 7.56 -2.42
C SER A 29 27.47 8.16 -2.66
N PRO A 30 27.26 9.45 -2.33
CA PRO A 30 26.04 10.17 -2.71
C PRO A 30 25.80 10.20 -4.23
N ASP A 31 26.86 10.13 -5.03
CA ASP A 31 26.77 10.14 -6.49
C ASP A 31 26.31 8.79 -7.04
N ASP A 32 26.61 7.71 -6.34
CA ASP A 32 26.16 6.36 -6.68
C ASP A 32 24.73 6.08 -6.21
N ASN A 33 24.17 6.95 -5.36
CA ASN A 33 22.83 6.79 -4.84
C ASN A 33 21.82 7.53 -5.73
N PRO A 34 20.98 6.82 -6.49
CA PRO A 34 19.98 7.44 -7.37
C PRO A 34 18.85 8.12 -6.58
N ILE A 35 18.72 7.82 -5.28
CA ILE A 35 17.64 8.31 -4.42
C ILE A 35 18.09 9.64 -3.80
N LYS A 36 17.57 10.74 -4.32
CA LYS A 36 17.90 12.11 -3.89
C LYS A 36 16.74 12.74 -3.13
N LYS A 37 17.00 13.80 -2.38
CA LYS A 37 15.96 14.62 -1.72
C LYS A 37 14.84 15.06 -2.65
N SER A 38 15.14 15.20 -3.94
CA SER A 38 14.19 15.54 -4.99
C SER A 38 13.06 14.51 -5.19
N ASP A 39 13.21 13.28 -4.68
CA ASP A 39 12.16 12.27 -4.86
C ASP A 39 10.88 12.61 -4.11
N VAL A 40 11.00 13.19 -2.90
CA VAL A 40 9.83 13.68 -2.14
C VAL A 40 9.11 14.78 -2.93
N GLU A 41 9.87 15.72 -3.47
CA GLU A 41 9.33 16.83 -4.26
C GLU A 41 8.71 16.30 -5.56
N ARG A 42 9.40 15.43 -6.28
CA ARG A 42 8.87 14.81 -7.49
C ARG A 42 7.57 14.07 -7.24
N PHE A 43 7.50 13.25 -6.18
CA PHE A 43 6.28 12.52 -5.83
C PHE A 43 5.14 13.47 -5.46
N THR A 44 5.39 14.44 -4.57
CA THR A 44 4.35 15.33 -4.05
C THR A 44 3.88 16.36 -5.07
N THR A 45 4.64 16.63 -6.12
CA THR A 45 4.29 17.56 -7.19
C THR A 45 3.91 16.84 -8.47
N GLN A 46 4.87 16.19 -9.15
CA GLN A 46 4.66 15.62 -10.49
C GLN A 46 3.71 14.42 -10.45
N THR A 47 4.01 13.38 -9.67
CA THR A 47 3.17 12.18 -9.61
C THR A 47 1.76 12.52 -9.13
N MET A 48 1.63 13.41 -8.14
CA MET A 48 0.33 13.84 -7.68
C MET A 48 -0.42 14.73 -8.67
N ALA A 49 0.29 15.53 -9.47
CA ALA A 49 -0.31 16.28 -10.56
C ALA A 49 -0.88 15.36 -11.64
N ASP A 50 -0.13 14.32 -12.02
CA ASP A 50 -0.57 13.32 -13.01
C ASP A 50 -1.79 12.54 -12.52
N ILE A 51 -1.81 12.12 -11.24
CA ILE A 51 -2.97 11.46 -10.62
C ILE A 51 -4.20 12.39 -10.68
N LYS A 52 -4.05 13.64 -10.26
CA LYS A 52 -5.13 14.63 -10.30
C LYS A 52 -5.62 14.92 -11.73
N GLN A 53 -4.70 15.02 -12.67
CA GLN A 53 -5.05 15.20 -14.09
C GLN A 53 -5.84 13.99 -14.62
N THR A 54 -5.39 12.78 -14.29
CA THR A 54 -6.09 11.54 -14.65
C THR A 54 -7.51 11.54 -14.09
N ILE A 55 -7.69 11.88 -12.81
CA ILE A 55 -9.03 11.96 -12.18
C ILE A 55 -9.91 12.99 -12.92
N ARG A 56 -9.38 14.17 -13.21
CA ARG A 56 -10.13 15.25 -13.89
C ARG A 56 -10.48 14.93 -15.33
N SER A 57 -9.75 14.03 -15.99
CA SER A 57 -10.06 13.57 -17.34
C SER A 57 -11.23 12.58 -17.42
N LEU A 58 -11.67 12.05 -16.28
CA LEU A 58 -12.79 11.14 -16.20
C LEU A 58 -14.13 11.89 -16.32
N PRO A 59 -15.20 11.23 -16.77
CA PRO A 59 -16.54 11.83 -16.77
C PRO A 59 -16.90 12.36 -15.37
N ALA A 60 -17.56 13.52 -15.33
CA ALA A 60 -17.99 14.13 -14.07
C ALA A 60 -18.81 13.16 -13.23
N GLY A 61 -18.53 13.09 -11.93
CA GLY A 61 -19.21 12.20 -11.00
C GLY A 61 -18.74 10.74 -11.04
N THR A 62 -17.70 10.40 -11.81
CA THR A 62 -17.09 9.05 -11.77
C THR A 62 -16.48 8.81 -10.39
N PRO A 63 -16.91 7.79 -9.63
CA PRO A 63 -16.29 7.44 -8.38
C PRO A 63 -14.85 6.95 -8.60
N VAL A 64 -13.90 7.52 -7.87
CA VAL A 64 -12.47 7.16 -7.97
C VAL A 64 -11.95 6.75 -6.61
N TYR A 65 -11.24 5.63 -6.59
CA TYR A 65 -10.56 5.10 -5.41
C TYR A 65 -9.08 4.91 -5.71
N GLY A 66 -8.24 5.12 -4.70
CA GLY A 66 -6.83 4.81 -4.75
C GLY A 66 -6.53 3.51 -4.00
N LEU A 67 -5.63 2.70 -4.52
CA LEU A 67 -5.09 1.53 -3.87
C LEU A 67 -3.58 1.58 -3.96
N SER A 68 -2.90 1.82 -2.82
CA SER A 68 -1.45 1.63 -2.72
C SER A 68 -1.14 0.17 -2.41
N MET A 69 -0.19 -0.37 -3.16
CA MET A 69 0.23 -1.76 -3.03
C MET A 69 1.42 -1.94 -2.07
N GLY A 70 1.75 -0.91 -1.31
CA GLY A 70 2.81 -0.92 -0.32
C GLY A 70 4.10 -0.24 -0.79
N ASP A 71 5.06 -0.19 0.12
CA ASP A 71 6.33 0.52 -0.04
C ASP A 71 6.12 1.99 -0.44
N ASP A 72 5.18 2.65 0.25
CA ASP A 72 4.92 4.07 0.03
C ASP A 72 6.14 4.92 0.40
N VAL A 73 6.88 4.49 1.42
CA VAL A 73 8.09 5.16 1.90
C VAL A 73 9.24 4.18 2.08
N GLN A 74 10.46 4.71 2.01
CA GLN A 74 11.68 3.96 2.28
C GLN A 74 12.35 4.52 3.53
N TYR A 75 12.44 3.72 4.59
CA TYR A 75 13.08 4.12 5.84
C TYR A 75 14.56 3.69 5.88
N TYR A 76 15.44 4.52 5.35
CA TYR A 76 16.86 4.36 5.59
C TYR A 76 17.27 5.04 6.90
N GLY A 77 17.85 4.28 7.81
CA GLY A 77 18.35 4.81 9.09
C GLY A 77 17.29 5.05 10.17
N GLY A 78 16.05 4.67 9.94
CA GLY A 78 15.00 4.68 10.95
C GLY A 78 13.69 5.34 10.50
N TYR A 79 12.67 5.20 11.34
CA TYR A 79 11.33 5.71 11.09
C TYR A 79 11.30 7.23 10.90
N ASN A 80 10.68 7.69 9.83
CA ASN A 80 10.53 9.09 9.49
C ASN A 80 9.04 9.51 9.43
N ALA A 81 8.48 9.85 10.59
CA ALA A 81 7.08 10.27 10.72
C ALA A 81 6.74 11.51 9.87
N LYS A 82 7.72 12.40 9.64
CA LYS A 82 7.49 13.59 8.81
C LYS A 82 7.29 13.20 7.35
N LEU A 83 8.15 12.33 6.83
CA LEU A 83 8.06 11.84 5.45
C LEU A 83 6.74 11.11 5.22
N GLU A 84 6.39 10.19 6.11
CA GLU A 84 5.15 9.42 6.02
C GLU A 84 3.92 10.34 6.01
N ARG A 85 3.86 11.34 6.89
CA ARG A 85 2.78 12.32 6.87
C ARG A 85 2.73 13.13 5.58
N GLN A 86 3.88 13.53 5.02
CA GLN A 86 3.92 14.26 3.75
C GLN A 86 3.34 13.43 2.60
N ILE A 87 3.73 12.16 2.50
CA ILE A 87 3.23 11.26 1.46
C ILE A 87 1.72 11.01 1.64
N ARG A 88 1.28 10.73 2.86
CA ARG A 88 -0.14 10.57 3.17
C ARG A 88 -0.97 11.81 2.83
N GLN A 89 -0.48 12.99 3.17
CA GLN A 89 -1.16 14.25 2.82
C GLN A 89 -1.22 14.47 1.32
N ALA A 90 -0.15 14.15 0.60
CA ALA A 90 -0.14 14.24 -0.86
C ALA A 90 -1.19 13.29 -1.47
N LEU A 91 -1.19 12.03 -1.09
CA LEU A 91 -2.16 11.04 -1.55
C LEU A 91 -3.60 11.43 -1.19
N GLY A 92 -3.84 11.88 0.04
CA GLY A 92 -5.16 12.35 0.50
C GLY A 92 -5.67 13.59 -0.21
N SER A 93 -4.78 14.40 -0.81
CA SER A 93 -5.14 15.62 -1.54
C SER A 93 -5.69 15.36 -2.95
N SER A 94 -5.70 14.11 -3.41
CA SER A 94 -6.12 13.75 -4.77
C SER A 94 -7.63 13.63 -4.98
N GLU A 95 -8.44 13.89 -3.94
CA GLU A 95 -9.91 13.76 -3.97
C GLU A 95 -10.41 12.30 -4.10
N MET A 96 -9.51 11.33 -4.05
CA MET A 96 -9.85 9.90 -4.03
C MET A 96 -9.74 9.32 -2.62
N ARG A 97 -10.60 8.37 -2.30
CA ARG A 97 -10.48 7.58 -1.09
C ARG A 97 -9.37 6.56 -1.26
N LEU A 98 -8.31 6.67 -0.45
CA LEU A 98 -7.15 5.79 -0.51
C LEU A 98 -7.32 4.58 0.42
N PHE A 99 -7.02 3.40 -0.10
CA PHE A 99 -6.75 2.19 0.64
C PHE A 99 -5.27 1.84 0.48
N SER A 100 -4.63 1.36 1.54
CA SER A 100 -3.20 1.05 1.50
C SER A 100 -2.92 -0.34 2.01
N VAL A 101 -2.18 -1.11 1.24
CA VAL A 101 -1.51 -2.33 1.67
C VAL A 101 -0.16 -1.92 2.26
N ILE A 102 0.29 -2.58 3.31
CA ILE A 102 1.62 -2.32 3.87
C ILE A 102 2.68 -3.12 3.10
N GLY A 103 3.78 -2.46 2.76
CA GLY A 103 4.95 -3.10 2.15
C GLY A 103 6.04 -3.44 3.17
N ASN A 104 7.11 -4.06 2.70
CA ASN A 104 8.22 -4.44 3.57
C ASN A 104 9.07 -3.24 4.01
N HIS A 105 9.25 -2.25 3.14
CA HIS A 105 9.97 -1.03 3.48
C HIS A 105 9.17 -0.08 4.38
N ASP A 106 7.85 -0.18 4.40
CA ASP A 106 7.00 0.60 5.32
C ASP A 106 7.16 0.16 6.78
N GLN A 107 7.50 -1.09 7.03
CA GLN A 107 7.68 -1.65 8.38
C GLN A 107 9.11 -2.04 8.73
N ASP A 108 9.97 -2.24 7.75
CA ASP A 108 11.41 -2.54 7.89
C ASP A 108 11.71 -3.61 8.97
N GLY A 109 10.88 -4.66 9.03
CA GLY A 109 10.97 -5.75 10.00
C GLY A 109 10.72 -5.36 11.45
N LYS A 110 10.31 -4.12 11.74
CA LYS A 110 10.16 -3.61 13.10
C LYS A 110 8.69 -3.44 13.49
N ALA A 111 8.29 -4.09 14.56
CA ALA A 111 6.93 -3.97 15.11
C ALA A 111 6.54 -2.53 15.44
N LEU A 112 7.51 -1.68 15.83
CA LEU A 112 7.28 -0.26 16.07
C LEU A 112 6.84 0.46 14.80
N TYR A 113 7.50 0.22 13.67
CA TYR A 113 7.20 0.89 12.40
C TYR A 113 5.84 0.45 11.88
N ARG A 114 5.52 -0.84 11.95
CA ARG A 114 4.20 -1.34 11.64
C ARG A 114 3.11 -0.65 12.45
N ARG A 115 3.27 -0.51 13.77
CA ARG A 115 2.29 0.22 14.61
C ARG A 115 2.14 1.68 14.19
N LYS A 116 3.24 2.34 13.86
CA LYS A 116 3.21 3.73 13.37
C LYS A 116 2.51 3.85 12.02
N TRP A 117 2.72 2.88 11.15
CA TRP A 117 1.99 2.80 9.90
C TRP A 117 0.48 2.59 10.15
N GLU A 118 0.11 1.67 11.05
CA GLU A 118 -1.29 1.44 11.44
C GLU A 118 -1.97 2.69 12.03
N GLU A 119 -1.25 3.52 12.76
CA GLU A 119 -1.74 4.81 13.29
C GLU A 119 -2.09 5.79 12.15
N ASN A 120 -1.41 5.71 11.01
CA ASN A 120 -1.60 6.62 9.88
C ASN A 120 -2.57 6.09 8.82
N PHE A 121 -2.52 4.79 8.53
CA PHE A 121 -3.25 4.18 7.42
C PHE A 121 -4.35 3.22 7.84
N GLY A 122 -4.40 2.82 9.11
CA GLY A 122 -5.36 1.86 9.62
C GLY A 122 -4.82 0.43 9.69
N PRO A 123 -5.69 -0.58 9.89
CA PRO A 123 -5.26 -1.96 10.04
C PRO A 123 -4.53 -2.47 8.81
N THR A 124 -3.57 -3.39 9.02
CA THR A 124 -2.81 -4.02 7.93
C THR A 124 -3.57 -5.12 7.21
N ASP A 125 -4.56 -5.69 7.87
CA ASP A 125 -5.44 -6.73 7.31
C ASP A 125 -6.88 -6.21 7.36
N PHE A 126 -7.51 -6.02 6.20
CA PHE A 126 -8.88 -5.52 6.10
C PHE A 126 -9.52 -5.88 4.76
N SER A 127 -10.83 -5.79 4.69
CA SER A 127 -11.58 -5.97 3.45
C SER A 127 -12.63 -4.88 3.24
N PHE A 128 -13.04 -4.69 2.01
CA PHE A 128 -14.12 -3.76 1.64
C PHE A 128 -14.76 -4.15 0.32
N ASN A 129 -16.01 -3.73 0.12
CA ASN A 129 -16.73 -3.95 -1.11
C ASN A 129 -16.82 -2.67 -1.94
N ARG A 130 -16.68 -2.81 -3.28
CA ARG A 130 -17.00 -1.80 -4.27
C ARG A 130 -17.67 -2.45 -5.47
N GLY A 131 -18.88 -1.98 -5.78
CA GLY A 131 -19.68 -2.62 -6.82
C GLY A 131 -19.88 -4.11 -6.54
N ASP A 132 -19.53 -4.94 -7.49
CA ASP A 132 -19.57 -6.41 -7.45
C ASP A 132 -18.23 -7.05 -7.04
N VAL A 133 -17.30 -6.24 -6.50
CA VAL A 133 -15.96 -6.71 -6.14
C VAL A 133 -15.73 -6.59 -4.63
N HIS A 134 -15.28 -7.67 -4.04
CA HIS A 134 -14.76 -7.76 -2.68
C HIS A 134 -13.24 -7.69 -2.69
N TYR A 135 -12.68 -6.62 -2.14
CA TYR A 135 -11.25 -6.40 -2.01
C TYR A 135 -10.78 -6.87 -0.64
N VAL A 136 -9.74 -7.68 -0.61
CA VAL A 136 -9.07 -8.14 0.60
C VAL A 136 -7.64 -7.63 0.58
N CYS A 137 -7.33 -6.72 1.49
CA CYS A 137 -5.98 -6.19 1.67
C CYS A 137 -5.33 -6.92 2.85
N ILE A 138 -4.13 -7.46 2.66
CA ILE A 138 -3.50 -8.29 3.67
C ILE A 138 -1.99 -8.06 3.72
N ASN A 139 -1.45 -7.93 4.94
CA ASN A 139 -0.02 -7.87 5.17
C ASN A 139 0.59 -9.26 5.01
N ASN A 140 1.41 -9.44 3.99
CA ASN A 140 2.16 -10.68 3.76
C ASN A 140 3.68 -10.51 3.88
N CYS A 141 4.12 -9.38 4.46
CA CYS A 141 5.52 -9.03 4.64
C CYS A 141 5.95 -9.37 6.06
N PHE A 142 6.59 -10.53 6.25
CA PHE A 142 7.09 -10.94 7.55
C PHE A 142 8.60 -11.12 7.54
N PHE A 143 9.23 -10.57 8.57
CA PHE A 143 10.66 -10.72 8.79
C PHE A 143 10.90 -11.90 9.73
N HIS A 144 11.69 -12.87 9.32
CA HIS A 144 12.05 -14.00 10.16
C HIS A 144 13.28 -13.67 11.00
N HIS A 145 13.22 -14.01 12.29
CA HIS A 145 14.34 -13.84 13.21
C HIS A 145 15.60 -14.54 12.68
N GLY A 146 16.68 -13.79 12.54
CA GLY A 146 17.97 -14.30 12.05
C GLY A 146 18.12 -14.30 10.53
N MET A 147 17.11 -13.92 9.76
CA MET A 147 17.26 -13.70 8.32
C MET A 147 17.54 -12.24 8.01
N ALA A 148 18.46 -11.99 7.09
CA ALA A 148 18.74 -10.65 6.58
C ALA A 148 17.70 -10.17 5.55
N TYR A 149 16.70 -11.00 5.22
CA TYR A 149 15.75 -10.76 4.14
C TYR A 149 14.33 -10.99 4.62
N TYR A 150 13.38 -10.31 3.98
CA TYR A 150 11.97 -10.66 4.08
C TYR A 150 11.75 -12.04 3.46
N SER A 151 10.91 -12.84 4.10
CA SER A 151 10.47 -14.10 3.49
C SER A 151 9.70 -13.82 2.21
N PRO A 152 9.63 -14.79 1.30
CA PRO A 152 8.58 -14.80 0.28
C PRO A 152 7.23 -14.51 0.94
N GLY A 153 6.32 -13.88 0.20
CA GLY A 153 5.01 -13.53 0.74
C GLY A 153 4.37 -14.72 1.45
N GLU A 154 3.98 -14.55 2.69
CA GLU A 154 3.36 -15.61 3.50
C GLU A 154 2.13 -15.08 4.26
N LEU A 155 1.25 -15.98 4.66
CA LEU A 155 0.15 -15.69 5.57
C LEU A 155 0.33 -16.46 6.86
N ARG A 156 0.10 -15.78 7.98
CA ARG A 156 0.10 -16.41 9.30
C ARG A 156 -1.25 -17.09 9.57
N GLU A 157 -1.26 -18.09 10.42
CA GLU A 157 -2.46 -18.87 10.75
C GLU A 157 -3.67 -17.99 11.12
N ARG A 158 -3.45 -16.95 11.95
CA ARG A 158 -4.51 -15.99 12.32
C ARG A 158 -5.11 -15.27 11.11
N GLN A 159 -4.29 -14.94 10.10
CA GLN A 159 -4.75 -14.27 8.88
C GLN A 159 -5.51 -15.25 7.98
N VAL A 160 -5.05 -16.49 7.88
CA VAL A 160 -5.78 -17.55 7.16
C VAL A 160 -7.14 -17.78 7.79
N LYS A 161 -7.21 -17.83 9.12
CA LYS A 161 -8.49 -17.96 9.85
C LYS A 161 -9.41 -16.77 9.58
N TRP A 162 -8.89 -15.56 9.68
CA TRP A 162 -9.63 -14.34 9.38
C TRP A 162 -10.13 -14.31 7.93
N LEU A 163 -9.26 -14.61 6.96
CA LEU A 163 -9.59 -14.65 5.54
C LEU A 163 -10.69 -15.67 5.22
N ARG A 164 -10.64 -16.85 5.84
CA ARG A 164 -11.69 -17.86 5.70
C ARG A 164 -13.05 -17.36 6.21
N GLN A 165 -13.06 -16.63 7.32
CA GLN A 165 -14.29 -16.05 7.89
C GLN A 165 -14.81 -14.92 7.00
N ASP A 166 -13.96 -14.03 6.53
CA ASP A 166 -14.29 -12.92 5.65
C ASP A 166 -14.91 -13.42 4.33
N LEU A 167 -14.25 -14.39 3.68
CA LEU A 167 -14.75 -15.00 2.45
C LEU A 167 -16.03 -15.82 2.65
N ALA A 168 -16.25 -16.39 3.84
CA ALA A 168 -17.51 -17.07 4.15
C ALA A 168 -18.70 -16.12 4.24
N LEU A 169 -18.46 -14.86 4.61
CA LEU A 169 -19.46 -13.80 4.67
C LEU A 169 -19.64 -13.06 3.33
N THR A 170 -18.71 -13.27 2.39
CA THR A 170 -18.77 -12.63 1.09
C THR A 170 -19.80 -13.30 0.19
N PRO A 171 -20.74 -12.56 -0.43
CA PRO A 171 -21.68 -13.11 -1.40
C PRO A 171 -20.99 -13.89 -2.52
N LYS A 172 -21.56 -15.03 -2.92
CA LYS A 172 -20.95 -15.95 -3.87
C LYS A 172 -20.86 -15.43 -5.31
N ASP A 173 -21.64 -14.41 -5.64
CA ASP A 173 -21.64 -13.73 -6.93
C ASP A 173 -20.65 -12.56 -7.00
N MET A 174 -20.00 -12.20 -5.88
CA MET A 174 -18.96 -11.19 -5.89
C MET A 174 -17.62 -11.73 -6.39
N LYS A 175 -16.94 -10.92 -7.19
CA LYS A 175 -15.54 -11.15 -7.53
C LYS A 175 -14.67 -10.85 -6.32
N VAL A 176 -13.62 -11.63 -6.10
CA VAL A 176 -12.66 -11.40 -5.01
C VAL A 176 -11.32 -10.96 -5.59
N VAL A 177 -10.80 -9.84 -5.09
CA VAL A 177 -9.47 -9.35 -5.42
C VAL A 177 -8.63 -9.34 -4.15
N LEU A 178 -7.57 -10.16 -4.14
CA LEU A 178 -6.61 -10.21 -3.04
C LEU A 178 -5.46 -9.25 -3.33
N CYS A 179 -5.28 -8.27 -2.44
CA CYS A 179 -4.27 -7.22 -2.52
C CYS A 179 -3.18 -7.48 -1.47
N TYR A 180 -1.96 -7.66 -1.93
CA TYR A 180 -0.78 -7.93 -1.08
C TYR A 180 0.48 -7.38 -1.76
N HIS A 181 1.55 -7.22 -1.00
CA HIS A 181 2.76 -6.58 -1.51
C HIS A 181 3.75 -7.57 -2.13
N ILE A 182 4.21 -8.56 -1.36
CA ILE A 182 5.22 -9.53 -1.84
C ILE A 182 4.52 -10.68 -2.56
N PRO A 183 4.90 -11.01 -3.82
CA PRO A 183 4.34 -12.16 -4.52
C PRO A 183 4.47 -13.46 -3.72
N PHE A 184 3.40 -14.25 -3.67
CA PHE A 184 3.48 -15.59 -3.12
C PHE A 184 4.32 -16.46 -4.06
N THR A 185 5.40 -17.02 -3.54
CA THR A 185 6.12 -18.07 -4.25
C THR A 185 5.43 -19.39 -3.98
N PHE A 186 4.72 -19.89 -4.97
CA PHE A 186 4.29 -21.27 -4.94
C PHE A 186 5.57 -22.10 -5.15
N GLY A 187 6.06 -22.74 -4.09
CA GLY A 187 7.18 -23.67 -4.20
C GLY A 187 6.84 -24.68 -5.30
N ASN A 188 7.80 -24.97 -6.17
CA ASN A 188 7.66 -26.11 -7.06
C ASN A 188 7.46 -27.34 -6.17
N ALA A 189 6.24 -27.89 -6.19
CA ALA A 189 5.92 -29.16 -5.54
C ALA A 189 6.66 -30.30 -6.22
#